data_0973843c1be14a7866b581d9b8da4844
#
_entry.id   0973843c1be14a7866b581d9b8da4844
#
_cell.length_a   1.000
_cell.length_b   1.000
_cell.length_c   1.000
_cell.angle_alpha   90.00
_cell.angle_beta   90.00
_cell.angle_gamma   90.00
#
_symmetry.space_group_name_H-M   'P 1'
#
loop_
_entity.id
_entity.type
_entity.pdbx_description
1 polymer ?
#
loop_
_entity_poly.entity_id
_entity_poly.type
_entity_poly.pdbx_seq_one_letter_code
_entity_poly.pdbx_strand_id
1 'polypeptide(L)'
;AGCPKYERKSYRHWIDEDRDCQNARHEVLIEESLSTVGFKSSKGCRVVSGSWNDAYSGRTITDATKLDIDHMVPLKEAHQSGAANWSRERKRAYANDLDDPDTLIAVDRGLNRQKGAKDPAEWLPPKKSYQIEYARAWVGVKLKWGLTADRRELMALRELIGNQAELPREAPEMNCTDTMRVPQPALPSASLKVVCGSKRYCRQMDSCEEARAFLNQCGLSRPNKLEHGKLLTIHS
;
A
#
# COMPACT_ATOMS: atom_id res chain seq x y z
N ALA A 1 5.17 -20.32 -24.68
CA ALA A 1 4.03 -19.90 -23.86
C ALA A 1 4.06 -18.39 -23.78
N GLY A 2 2.95 -17.69 -24.12
CA GLY A 2 2.90 -16.24 -24.07
C GLY A 2 2.95 -15.71 -22.63
N CYS A 3 3.33 -14.44 -22.46
CA CYS A 3 3.28 -13.77 -21.14
C CYS A 3 1.88 -13.91 -20.52
N PRO A 4 1.78 -14.20 -19.21
CA PRO A 4 0.49 -14.32 -18.55
C PRO A 4 -0.33 -13.03 -18.73
N LYS A 5 -1.53 -13.17 -19.26
CA LYS A 5 -2.43 -12.02 -19.47
C LYS A 5 -2.84 -11.43 -18.14
N TYR A 6 -2.76 -10.11 -18.02
CA TYR A 6 -3.29 -9.42 -16.85
C TYR A 6 -4.82 -9.56 -16.77
N GLU A 7 -5.29 -10.02 -15.63
CA GLU A 7 -6.70 -10.06 -15.29
C GLU A 7 -6.89 -9.42 -13.90
N ARG A 8 -7.55 -8.24 -13.85
CA ARG A 8 -7.77 -7.52 -12.58
C ARG A 8 -8.46 -8.38 -11.52
N LYS A 9 -9.38 -9.25 -11.92
CA LYS A 9 -10.10 -10.16 -11.00
C LYS A 9 -9.20 -11.14 -10.27
N SER A 10 -7.99 -11.44 -10.78
CA SER A 10 -7.02 -12.29 -10.09
C SER A 10 -6.41 -11.62 -8.85
N TYR A 11 -6.51 -10.29 -8.76
CA TYR A 11 -6.14 -9.47 -7.61
C TYR A 11 -7.41 -9.11 -6.83
N ARG A 12 -7.91 -10.05 -6.04
CA ARG A 12 -9.13 -9.82 -5.25
C ARG A 12 -8.90 -8.66 -4.25
N HIS A 13 -9.34 -7.47 -4.61
CA HIS A 13 -9.19 -6.23 -3.84
C HIS A 13 -10.50 -5.80 -3.17
N TRP A 14 -10.40 -4.83 -2.27
CA TRP A 14 -11.53 -4.30 -1.47
C TRP A 14 -12.24 -5.38 -0.66
N ILE A 15 -11.45 -6.18 0.05
CA ILE A 15 -11.97 -7.17 0.99
C ILE A 15 -12.16 -6.52 2.36
N ASP A 16 -13.12 -7.04 3.09
CA ASP A 16 -13.35 -6.82 4.51
C ASP A 16 -12.71 -8.02 5.23
N GLU A 17 -11.48 -7.81 5.74
CA GLU A 17 -10.66 -8.92 6.28
C GLU A 17 -11.08 -9.28 7.69
N ASP A 18 -11.40 -8.28 8.53
CA ASP A 18 -11.76 -8.42 9.94
C ASP A 18 -13.27 -8.53 10.18
N ARG A 19 -14.07 -8.38 9.11
CA ARG A 19 -15.54 -8.51 9.10
C ARG A 19 -16.27 -7.45 9.92
N ASP A 20 -15.71 -6.26 9.98
CA ASP A 20 -16.33 -5.09 10.63
C ASP A 20 -17.26 -4.31 9.70
N CYS A 21 -17.46 -4.80 8.49
CA CYS A 21 -18.20 -4.24 7.35
C CYS A 21 -17.48 -3.12 6.59
N GLN A 22 -16.27 -2.76 6.96
CA GLN A 22 -15.43 -1.82 6.24
C GLN A 22 -14.43 -2.61 5.40
N ASN A 23 -14.46 -2.47 4.11
CA ASN A 23 -13.45 -3.09 3.24
C ASN A 23 -12.20 -2.20 3.17
N ALA A 24 -11.10 -2.73 2.62
CA ALA A 24 -9.82 -2.03 2.52
C ALA A 24 -9.93 -0.59 1.96
N ARG A 25 -10.89 -0.29 1.05
CA ARG A 25 -11.13 1.07 0.60
C ARG A 25 -11.60 1.98 1.74
N HIS A 26 -12.53 1.52 2.56
CA HIS A 26 -13.08 2.33 3.65
C HIS A 26 -12.11 2.46 4.80
N GLU A 27 -11.28 1.44 5.04
CA GLU A 27 -10.18 1.50 6.00
C GLU A 27 -9.18 2.63 5.65
N VAL A 28 -8.71 2.69 4.40
CA VAL A 28 -7.81 3.76 3.95
C VAL A 28 -8.47 5.14 4.10
N LEU A 29 -9.76 5.28 3.72
CA LEU A 29 -10.47 6.55 3.86
C LEU A 29 -10.62 6.99 5.32
N ILE A 30 -10.75 6.06 6.25
CA ILE A 30 -10.83 6.37 7.69
C ILE A 30 -9.46 6.77 8.20
N GLU A 31 -8.43 6.01 7.87
CA GLU A 31 -7.06 6.20 8.36
C GLU A 31 -6.46 7.52 7.88
N GLU A 32 -6.65 7.87 6.59
CA GLU A 32 -6.07 9.08 6.02
C GLU A 32 -6.88 10.35 6.25
N SER A 33 -8.08 10.26 6.83
CA SER A 33 -8.88 11.45 7.04
C SER A 33 -8.34 12.33 8.17
N LEU A 34 -8.10 13.59 7.88
CA LEU A 34 -7.66 14.62 8.83
C LEU A 34 -8.76 15.07 9.79
N SER A 35 -10.00 14.60 9.60
CA SER A 35 -11.14 14.90 10.45
C SER A 35 -11.99 13.64 10.66
N THR A 36 -12.88 13.66 11.65
CA THR A 36 -13.85 12.58 11.84
C THR A 36 -14.63 12.34 10.54
N VAL A 37 -14.65 11.08 10.08
CA VAL A 37 -15.36 10.70 8.87
C VAL A 37 -16.87 10.61 9.11
N GLY A 38 -17.65 10.98 8.08
CA GLY A 38 -19.09 10.73 8.06
C GLY A 38 -19.43 9.46 7.30
N PHE A 39 -20.35 8.69 7.84
CA PHE A 39 -20.82 7.45 7.23
C PHE A 39 -22.19 7.60 6.59
N LYS A 40 -22.48 6.78 5.57
CA LYS A 40 -23.78 6.78 4.90
C LYS A 40 -24.94 6.37 5.83
N SER A 41 -24.66 5.59 6.86
CA SER A 41 -25.63 5.14 7.86
C SER A 41 -24.97 4.91 9.20
N SER A 42 -25.76 4.75 10.28
CA SER A 42 -25.30 4.45 11.64
C SER A 42 -24.53 3.13 11.77
N LYS A 43 -24.59 2.25 10.76
CA LYS A 43 -23.80 0.99 10.74
C LYS A 43 -22.30 1.23 10.57
N GLY A 44 -21.86 2.43 10.15
CA GLY A 44 -20.44 2.75 10.03
C GLY A 44 -19.68 2.08 8.87
N CYS A 45 -20.39 1.39 7.94
CA CYS A 45 -19.72 0.57 6.92
C CYS A 45 -19.18 1.37 5.72
N ARG A 46 -19.77 2.51 5.41
CA ARG A 46 -19.47 3.26 4.19
C ARG A 46 -19.17 4.72 4.48
N VAL A 47 -17.92 5.10 4.33
CA VAL A 47 -17.48 6.50 4.43
C VAL A 47 -18.03 7.30 3.25
N VAL A 48 -18.57 8.49 3.51
CA VAL A 48 -19.10 9.41 2.51
C VAL A 48 -18.50 10.80 2.58
N SER A 49 -18.02 11.23 3.76
CA SER A 49 -17.37 12.53 3.96
C SER A 49 -16.25 12.44 4.97
N GLY A 50 -15.34 13.40 4.92
CA GLY A 50 -14.17 13.52 5.77
C GLY A 50 -13.33 14.71 5.32
N SER A 51 -12.02 14.68 5.57
CA SER A 51 -11.08 15.68 5.06
C SER A 51 -9.79 14.98 4.65
N TRP A 52 -9.49 14.95 3.38
CA TRP A 52 -8.31 14.30 2.84
C TRP A 52 -7.45 15.30 2.09
N ASN A 53 -6.15 15.27 2.37
CA ASN A 53 -5.18 16.05 1.59
C ASN A 53 -4.71 15.18 0.42
N ASP A 54 -5.24 15.43 -0.78
CA ASP A 54 -4.82 14.72 -1.98
C ASP A 54 -3.34 14.99 -2.31
N ALA A 55 -2.52 13.98 -2.16
CA ALA A 55 -1.08 14.08 -2.37
C ALA A 55 -0.74 14.43 -3.83
N TYR A 56 -1.55 14.01 -4.79
CA TYR A 56 -1.29 14.22 -6.22
C TYR A 56 -1.53 15.65 -6.68
N SER A 57 -2.56 16.33 -6.16
CA SER A 57 -2.87 17.73 -6.52
C SER A 57 -2.53 18.73 -5.42
N GLY A 58 -2.40 18.29 -4.19
CA GLY A 58 -2.26 19.16 -3.01
C GLY A 58 -3.56 19.81 -2.56
N ARG A 59 -4.71 19.41 -3.09
CA ARG A 59 -6.02 19.94 -2.71
C ARG A 59 -6.61 19.15 -1.56
N THR A 60 -7.39 19.83 -0.72
CA THR A 60 -8.23 19.16 0.27
C THR A 60 -9.54 18.71 -0.39
N ILE A 61 -9.90 17.44 -0.21
CA ILE A 61 -11.13 16.83 -0.72
C ILE A 61 -11.96 16.37 0.47
N THR A 62 -13.25 16.73 0.51
CA THR A 62 -14.15 16.40 1.63
C THR A 62 -15.23 15.39 1.28
N ASP A 63 -15.44 15.13 0.00
CA ASP A 63 -16.41 14.16 -0.52
C ASP A 63 -15.67 12.87 -0.92
N ALA A 64 -15.88 11.78 -0.18
CA ALA A 64 -15.25 10.48 -0.45
C ALA A 64 -15.58 9.92 -1.86
N THR A 65 -16.64 10.40 -2.52
CA THR A 65 -16.98 9.99 -3.89
C THR A 65 -16.06 10.61 -4.94
N LYS A 66 -15.29 11.64 -4.58
CA LYS A 66 -14.29 12.28 -5.43
C LYS A 66 -12.92 11.64 -5.33
N LEU A 67 -12.75 10.73 -4.39
CA LEU A 67 -11.52 9.97 -4.16
C LEU A 67 -11.61 8.57 -4.76
N ASP A 68 -10.51 8.10 -5.31
CA ASP A 68 -10.22 6.68 -5.49
C ASP A 68 -9.12 6.27 -4.48
N ILE A 69 -9.06 5.01 -4.11
CA ILE A 69 -7.89 4.45 -3.45
C ILE A 69 -6.97 3.90 -4.54
N ASP A 70 -5.83 4.52 -4.65
CA ASP A 70 -4.82 4.14 -5.62
C ASP A 70 -3.87 3.11 -5.02
N HIS A 71 -3.51 2.10 -5.82
CA HIS A 71 -2.34 1.30 -5.55
C HIS A 71 -1.12 2.09 -6.02
N MET A 72 -0.20 2.45 -5.12
CA MET A 72 1.02 3.21 -5.46
C MET A 72 1.69 2.62 -6.69
N VAL A 73 1.97 1.32 -6.70
CA VAL A 73 2.31 0.57 -7.92
C VAL A 73 1.04 -0.13 -8.41
N PRO A 74 0.47 0.31 -9.56
CA PRO A 74 -0.79 -0.22 -10.07
C PRO A 74 -0.78 -1.74 -10.24
N LEU A 75 -1.93 -2.39 -10.02
CA LEU A 75 -2.02 -3.87 -10.12
C LEU A 75 -1.54 -4.43 -11.48
N LYS A 76 -1.76 -3.69 -12.58
CA LYS A 76 -1.28 -4.09 -13.90
C LYS A 76 0.23 -3.92 -14.00
N GLU A 77 0.77 -2.83 -13.47
CA GLU A 77 2.20 -2.59 -13.42
C GLU A 77 2.90 -3.64 -12.56
N ALA A 78 2.39 -3.92 -11.35
CA ALA A 78 2.91 -4.99 -10.51
C ALA A 78 2.89 -6.35 -11.22
N HIS A 79 1.81 -6.64 -12.00
CA HIS A 79 1.72 -7.86 -12.78
C HIS A 79 2.85 -7.98 -13.81
N GLN A 80 3.15 -6.90 -14.51
CA GLN A 80 4.22 -6.83 -15.51
C GLN A 80 5.61 -6.88 -14.87
N SER A 81 5.73 -6.39 -13.64
CA SER A 81 6.96 -6.36 -12.83
C SER A 81 7.23 -7.62 -12.00
N GLY A 82 6.57 -8.75 -12.32
CA GLY A 82 6.83 -10.06 -11.71
C GLY A 82 5.65 -10.67 -10.94
N ALA A 83 4.62 -9.89 -10.57
CA ALA A 83 3.46 -10.42 -9.85
C ALA A 83 2.58 -11.35 -10.69
N ALA A 84 2.81 -11.46 -12.00
CA ALA A 84 2.15 -12.43 -12.87
C ALA A 84 2.24 -13.85 -12.30
N ASN A 85 3.40 -14.21 -11.74
CA ASN A 85 3.72 -15.52 -11.21
C ASN A 85 3.35 -15.72 -9.73
N TRP A 86 2.77 -14.71 -9.06
CA TRP A 86 2.38 -14.83 -7.67
C TRP A 86 1.17 -15.77 -7.50
N SER A 87 1.10 -16.42 -6.32
CA SER A 87 -0.09 -17.14 -5.91
C SER A 87 -1.30 -16.20 -5.79
N ARG A 88 -2.50 -16.77 -5.75
CA ARG A 88 -3.74 -15.98 -5.55
C ARG A 88 -3.74 -15.26 -4.20
N GLU A 89 -3.21 -15.91 -3.18
CA GLU A 89 -3.10 -15.38 -1.82
C GLU A 89 -2.16 -14.17 -1.79
N ARG A 90 -1.00 -14.25 -2.46
CA ARG A 90 -0.05 -13.14 -2.54
C ARG A 90 -0.61 -11.96 -3.34
N LYS A 91 -1.30 -12.23 -4.46
CA LYS A 91 -2.01 -11.19 -5.24
C LYS A 91 -3.10 -10.51 -4.42
N ARG A 92 -3.85 -11.28 -3.62
CA ARG A 92 -4.86 -10.75 -2.69
C ARG A 92 -4.22 -9.91 -1.59
N ALA A 93 -3.15 -10.38 -0.96
CA ALA A 93 -2.44 -9.66 0.08
C ALA A 93 -1.91 -8.31 -0.44
N TYR A 94 -1.26 -8.29 -1.61
CA TYR A 94 -0.81 -7.07 -2.26
C TYR A 94 -1.94 -6.07 -2.52
N ALA A 95 -3.05 -6.56 -3.06
CA ALA A 95 -4.17 -5.71 -3.46
C ALA A 95 -4.94 -5.10 -2.26
N ASN A 96 -4.68 -5.56 -1.04
CA ASN A 96 -5.33 -5.10 0.19
C ASN A 96 -4.30 -4.81 1.30
N ASP A 97 -3.06 -4.44 0.93
CA ASP A 97 -1.98 -4.18 1.87
C ASP A 97 -2.23 -2.87 2.64
N LEU A 98 -2.81 -3.01 3.83
CA LEU A 98 -3.05 -1.91 4.78
C LEU A 98 -1.91 -1.75 5.80
N ASP A 99 -0.92 -2.65 5.77
CA ASP A 99 0.21 -2.61 6.71
C ASP A 99 1.24 -1.54 6.35
N ASP A 100 1.22 -1.09 5.09
CA ASP A 100 2.11 -0.09 4.57
C ASP A 100 1.29 1.08 4.00
N PRO A 101 1.35 2.26 4.64
CA PRO A 101 0.55 3.42 4.23
C PRO A 101 0.88 3.91 2.81
N ASP A 102 2.06 3.54 2.29
CA ASP A 102 2.44 3.90 0.93
C ASP A 102 1.85 2.98 -0.13
N THR A 103 1.34 1.79 0.23
CA THR A 103 0.81 0.85 -0.77
C THR A 103 -0.55 1.27 -1.32
N LEU A 104 -1.43 1.77 -0.46
CA LEU A 104 -2.80 2.19 -0.78
C LEU A 104 -3.03 3.60 -0.25
N ILE A 105 -3.31 4.55 -1.14
CA ILE A 105 -3.51 5.96 -0.78
C ILE A 105 -4.80 6.53 -1.35
N ALA A 106 -5.45 7.43 -0.60
CA ALA A 106 -6.64 8.15 -1.04
C ALA A 106 -6.24 9.37 -1.89
N VAL A 107 -6.62 9.37 -3.17
CA VAL A 107 -6.22 10.41 -4.11
C VAL A 107 -7.40 10.90 -4.97
N ASP A 108 -7.24 12.06 -5.62
CA ASP A 108 -8.20 12.57 -6.60
C ASP A 108 -8.50 11.51 -7.66
N ARG A 109 -9.79 11.21 -7.81
CA ARG A 109 -10.26 10.18 -8.74
C ARG A 109 -9.86 10.45 -10.19
N GLY A 110 -9.83 11.72 -10.60
CA GLY A 110 -9.45 12.12 -11.96
C GLY A 110 -7.96 11.86 -12.21
N LEU A 111 -7.11 12.22 -11.26
CA LEU A 111 -5.66 12.00 -11.35
C LEU A 111 -5.30 10.52 -11.27
N ASN A 112 -5.97 9.75 -10.41
CA ASN A 112 -5.79 8.30 -10.38
C ASN A 112 -6.11 7.65 -11.74
N ARG A 113 -7.17 8.08 -12.41
CA ARG A 113 -7.51 7.59 -13.75
C ARG A 113 -6.52 8.02 -14.82
N GLN A 114 -5.93 9.22 -14.71
CA GLN A 114 -4.86 9.68 -15.61
C GLN A 114 -3.59 8.86 -15.42
N LYS A 115 -3.23 8.54 -14.18
CA LYS A 115 -2.12 7.62 -13.84
C LYS A 115 -2.39 6.24 -14.46
N GLY A 116 -3.51 5.65 -14.17
CA GLY A 116 -3.90 4.33 -14.70
C GLY A 116 -2.91 3.24 -14.32
N ALA A 117 -2.22 2.66 -15.29
CA ALA A 117 -1.19 1.64 -15.07
C ALA A 117 0.22 2.12 -15.41
N LYS A 118 0.41 3.42 -15.52
CA LYS A 118 1.66 4.06 -15.92
C LYS A 118 2.66 4.05 -14.77
N ASP A 119 3.92 3.83 -15.11
CA ASP A 119 5.07 3.97 -14.22
C ASP A 119 5.57 5.43 -14.12
N PRO A 120 6.57 5.74 -13.26
CA PRO A 120 7.12 7.08 -13.11
C PRO A 120 7.79 7.68 -14.36
N ALA A 121 8.17 6.86 -15.34
CA ALA A 121 8.67 7.36 -16.63
C ALA A 121 7.54 7.84 -17.56
N GLU A 122 6.30 7.41 -17.30
CA GLU A 122 5.15 7.72 -18.13
C GLU A 122 4.20 8.73 -17.46
N TRP A 123 4.18 8.78 -16.12
CA TRP A 123 3.30 9.67 -15.36
C TRP A 123 3.88 10.02 -14.00
N LEU A 124 3.79 11.29 -13.64
CA LEU A 124 4.11 11.80 -12.31
C LEU A 124 2.96 12.66 -11.80
N PRO A 125 2.75 12.73 -10.46
CA PRO A 125 1.79 13.66 -9.87
C PRO A 125 2.02 15.09 -10.32
N PRO A 126 0.96 15.86 -10.64
CA PRO A 126 1.11 17.27 -11.05
C PRO A 126 1.69 18.16 -9.94
N LYS A 127 1.52 17.80 -8.65
CA LYS A 127 2.16 18.47 -7.52
C LYS A 127 3.66 18.15 -7.48
N LYS A 128 4.47 19.02 -8.07
CA LYS A 128 5.93 18.81 -8.19
C LYS A 128 6.64 18.54 -6.87
N SER A 129 6.23 19.19 -5.77
CA SER A 129 6.82 18.97 -4.44
C SER A 129 6.60 17.57 -3.89
N TYR A 130 5.65 16.81 -4.42
CA TYR A 130 5.37 15.44 -4.02
C TYR A 130 6.08 14.39 -4.89
N GLN A 131 6.65 14.76 -6.04
CA GLN A 131 7.21 13.79 -6.99
C GLN A 131 8.36 12.94 -6.42
N ILE A 132 9.20 13.55 -5.56
CA ILE A 132 10.30 12.81 -4.91
C ILE A 132 9.76 11.81 -3.90
N GLU A 133 8.77 12.19 -3.10
CA GLU A 133 8.09 11.32 -2.14
C GLU A 133 7.34 10.19 -2.86
N TYR A 134 6.62 10.52 -3.93
CA TYR A 134 5.97 9.55 -4.80
C TYR A 134 6.96 8.51 -5.35
N ALA A 135 8.13 8.94 -5.83
CA ALA A 135 9.15 8.04 -6.33
C ALA A 135 9.73 7.14 -5.23
N ARG A 136 9.92 7.68 -4.01
CA ARG A 136 10.37 6.89 -2.85
C ARG A 136 9.34 5.85 -2.42
N ALA A 137 8.07 6.24 -2.32
CA ALA A 137 6.97 5.33 -2.01
C ALA A 137 6.85 4.23 -3.07
N TRP A 138 6.94 4.59 -4.35
CA TRP A 138 6.95 3.64 -5.46
C TRP A 138 8.07 2.60 -5.33
N VAL A 139 9.29 3.05 -5.08
CA VAL A 139 10.46 2.19 -4.86
C VAL A 139 10.27 1.30 -3.63
N GLY A 140 9.81 1.88 -2.51
CA GLY A 140 9.54 1.15 -1.27
C GLY A 140 8.56 -0.01 -1.49
N VAL A 141 7.45 0.25 -2.17
CA VAL A 141 6.46 -0.78 -2.51
C VAL A 141 7.06 -1.86 -3.42
N LYS A 142 7.83 -1.48 -4.46
CA LYS A 142 8.47 -2.46 -5.33
C LYS A 142 9.48 -3.33 -4.57
N LEU A 143 10.30 -2.75 -3.72
CA LEU A 143 11.26 -3.49 -2.89
C LEU A 143 10.57 -4.43 -1.90
N LYS A 144 9.57 -3.92 -1.17
CA LYS A 144 8.77 -4.72 -0.21
C LYS A 144 8.18 -5.97 -0.86
N TRP A 145 7.65 -5.82 -2.06
CA TRP A 145 6.96 -6.90 -2.76
C TRP A 145 7.85 -7.71 -3.70
N GLY A 146 9.14 -7.35 -3.83
CA GLY A 146 10.11 -8.01 -4.71
C GLY A 146 9.76 -7.86 -6.18
N LEU A 147 9.19 -6.71 -6.55
CA LEU A 147 8.88 -6.36 -7.93
C LEU A 147 10.13 -5.82 -8.64
N THR A 148 10.22 -6.04 -9.92
CA THR A 148 11.27 -5.49 -10.78
C THR A 148 10.84 -4.16 -11.39
N ALA A 149 11.77 -3.44 -11.99
CA ALA A 149 11.50 -2.24 -12.77
C ALA A 149 12.17 -2.35 -14.13
N ASP A 150 11.57 -1.80 -15.18
CA ASP A 150 12.22 -1.73 -16.46
C ASP A 150 13.28 -0.62 -16.49
N ARG A 151 14.09 -0.60 -17.55
CA ARG A 151 15.19 0.34 -17.67
C ARG A 151 14.72 1.80 -17.70
N ARG A 152 13.60 2.10 -18.34
CA ARG A 152 13.06 3.47 -18.43
C ARG A 152 12.56 3.96 -17.09
N GLU A 153 11.82 3.10 -16.37
CA GLU A 153 11.37 3.32 -15.01
C GLU A 153 12.55 3.59 -14.07
N LEU A 154 13.59 2.75 -14.12
CA LEU A 154 14.80 2.93 -13.29
C LEU A 154 15.52 4.25 -13.58
N MET A 155 15.58 4.68 -14.83
CA MET A 155 16.17 5.98 -15.19
C MET A 155 15.36 7.13 -14.62
N ALA A 156 14.04 7.12 -14.75
CA ALA A 156 13.16 8.14 -14.18
C ALA A 156 13.24 8.20 -12.65
N LEU A 157 13.26 7.04 -11.98
CA LEU A 157 13.44 6.98 -10.53
C LEU A 157 14.79 7.56 -10.08
N ARG A 158 15.90 7.24 -10.78
CA ARG A 158 17.23 7.81 -10.47
C ARG A 158 17.27 9.33 -10.65
N GLU A 159 16.60 9.84 -11.65
CA GLU A 159 16.50 11.30 -11.86
C GLU A 159 15.79 12.00 -10.70
N LEU A 160 14.75 11.38 -10.13
CA LEU A 160 13.95 11.95 -9.05
C LEU A 160 14.62 11.84 -7.67
N ILE A 161 15.16 10.66 -7.31
CA ILE A 161 15.63 10.36 -5.94
C ILE A 161 17.15 10.18 -5.83
N GLY A 162 17.87 10.29 -6.93
CA GLY A 162 19.34 10.22 -6.98
C GLY A 162 19.89 8.78 -7.07
N ASN A 163 21.19 8.70 -7.37
CA ASN A 163 21.88 7.42 -7.64
C ASN A 163 22.21 6.60 -6.39
N GLN A 164 22.09 7.18 -5.19
CA GLN A 164 22.43 6.49 -3.92
C GLN A 164 21.25 5.75 -3.32
N ALA A 165 20.04 5.93 -3.84
CA ALA A 165 18.87 5.21 -3.37
C ALA A 165 18.92 3.73 -3.78
N GLU A 166 18.53 2.84 -2.88
CA GLU A 166 18.27 1.45 -3.23
C GLU A 166 17.11 1.41 -4.23
N LEU A 167 17.31 0.76 -5.36
CA LEU A 167 16.31 0.65 -6.42
C LEU A 167 15.89 -0.80 -6.63
N PRO A 168 14.68 -1.02 -7.16
CA PRO A 168 14.24 -2.35 -7.58
C PRO A 168 15.23 -2.96 -8.58
N ARG A 169 15.28 -4.29 -8.61
CA ARG A 169 16.09 -4.97 -9.63
C ARG A 169 15.57 -4.64 -11.02
N GLU A 170 16.48 -4.45 -11.95
CA GLU A 170 16.10 -4.33 -13.36
C GLU A 170 15.41 -5.62 -13.82
N ALA A 171 14.28 -5.46 -14.49
CA ALA A 171 13.58 -6.58 -15.08
C ALA A 171 14.52 -7.25 -16.09
N PRO A 172 14.69 -8.59 -16.05
CA PRO A 172 15.40 -9.28 -17.13
C PRO A 172 14.68 -8.95 -18.45
N GLU A 173 15.43 -8.74 -19.52
CA GLU A 173 14.83 -8.58 -20.85
C GLU A 173 13.84 -9.73 -21.08
N MET A 174 12.55 -9.41 -21.07
CA MET A 174 11.52 -10.43 -21.12
C MET A 174 11.44 -11.03 -22.53
N ASN A 175 12.23 -12.06 -22.77
CA ASN A 175 11.82 -13.08 -23.70
C ASN A 175 10.65 -13.82 -23.05
N CYS A 176 9.42 -13.50 -23.46
CA CYS A 176 8.20 -14.13 -22.93
C CYS A 176 8.14 -15.67 -23.23
N THR A 177 9.22 -16.25 -23.68
CA THR A 177 9.41 -17.69 -23.89
C THR A 177 9.98 -18.43 -22.69
N ASP A 178 10.49 -17.72 -21.66
CA ASP A 178 11.13 -18.36 -20.53
C ASP A 178 10.20 -18.39 -19.30
N THR A 179 9.72 -19.58 -18.98
CA THR A 179 9.05 -19.89 -17.72
C THR A 179 10.06 -19.99 -16.58
N MET A 180 10.83 -18.93 -16.31
CA MET A 180 11.68 -18.92 -15.14
C MET A 180 10.80 -18.75 -13.89
N ARG A 181 10.74 -19.79 -13.08
CA ARG A 181 10.40 -19.71 -11.67
C ARG A 181 11.43 -18.79 -11.01
N VAL A 182 11.11 -17.51 -10.91
CA VAL A 182 11.84 -16.64 -9.96
C VAL A 182 11.61 -17.25 -8.59
N PRO A 183 12.66 -17.57 -7.82
CA PRO A 183 12.50 -17.98 -6.44
C PRO A 183 11.73 -16.86 -5.75
N GLN A 184 10.53 -17.15 -5.22
CA GLN A 184 9.81 -16.19 -4.39
C GLN A 184 10.70 -15.90 -3.19
N PRO A 185 11.06 -14.62 -2.92
CA PRO A 185 11.62 -14.32 -1.62
C PRO A 185 10.59 -14.79 -0.61
N ALA A 186 11.01 -15.64 0.31
CA ALA A 186 10.19 -16.02 1.44
C ALA A 186 9.74 -14.72 2.11
N LEU A 187 8.44 -14.60 2.38
CA LEU A 187 7.96 -13.57 3.30
C LEU A 187 8.87 -13.63 4.51
N PRO A 188 9.45 -12.51 4.97
CA PRO A 188 10.37 -12.54 6.10
C PRO A 188 9.66 -13.15 7.29
N SER A 189 9.91 -14.42 7.53
CA SER A 189 9.51 -15.17 8.71
C SER A 189 10.61 -14.99 9.76
N ALA A 190 10.88 -13.74 10.09
CA ALA A 190 11.61 -13.45 11.30
C ALA A 190 10.61 -13.43 12.44
N SER A 191 10.41 -14.56 13.10
CA SER A 191 9.69 -14.60 14.36
C SER A 191 10.55 -13.91 15.43
N LEU A 192 10.48 -12.59 15.49
CA LEU A 192 10.95 -11.83 16.64
C LEU A 192 10.18 -12.33 17.86
N LYS A 193 10.88 -12.99 18.78
CA LYS A 193 10.27 -13.38 20.07
C LYS A 193 10.09 -12.12 20.91
N VAL A 194 8.86 -11.69 21.11
CA VAL A 194 8.53 -10.55 21.95
C VAL A 194 8.01 -11.00 23.30
N VAL A 195 8.31 -10.25 24.35
CA VAL A 195 7.79 -10.49 25.70
C VAL A 195 6.54 -9.64 25.86
N CYS A 196 5.37 -10.29 25.88
CA CYS A 196 4.09 -9.59 26.03
C CYS A 196 4.03 -8.79 27.32
N GLY A 197 3.56 -7.54 27.24
CA GLY A 197 3.47 -6.62 28.38
C GLY A 197 4.70 -5.74 28.59
N SER A 198 5.84 -5.99 27.94
CA SER A 198 7.06 -5.20 28.11
C SER A 198 6.99 -3.83 27.41
N LYS A 199 6.28 -3.73 26.28
CA LYS A 199 6.05 -2.50 25.53
C LYS A 199 4.57 -2.35 25.21
N ARG A 200 4.00 -1.15 25.37
CA ARG A 200 2.56 -0.88 25.20
C ARG A 200 2.24 0.12 24.08
N TYR A 201 3.26 0.84 23.60
CA TYR A 201 3.06 1.92 22.62
C TYR A 201 4.08 1.79 21.50
N CYS A 202 3.67 2.07 20.27
CA CYS A 202 4.55 2.05 19.08
C CYS A 202 5.82 2.89 19.27
N ARG A 203 5.74 4.01 19.98
CA ARG A 203 6.92 4.86 20.32
C ARG A 203 7.96 4.18 21.21
N GLN A 204 7.65 3.05 21.82
CA GLN A 204 8.55 2.25 22.65
C GLN A 204 9.22 1.12 21.85
N MET A 205 8.85 0.97 20.60
CA MET A 205 9.32 -0.09 19.72
C MET A 205 10.41 0.46 18.79
N ASP A 206 11.44 -0.35 18.58
CA ASP A 206 12.62 0.08 17.83
C ASP A 206 12.45 -0.08 16.31
N SER A 207 11.41 -0.83 15.89
CA SER A 207 11.08 -1.03 14.47
C SER A 207 9.61 -1.41 14.25
N CYS A 208 9.12 -1.20 13.01
CA CYS A 208 7.79 -1.67 12.61
C CYS A 208 7.66 -3.20 12.69
N GLU A 209 8.77 -3.95 12.49
CA GLU A 209 8.78 -5.41 12.62
C GLU A 209 8.55 -5.85 14.07
N GLU A 210 9.14 -5.15 15.02
CA GLU A 210 8.91 -5.38 16.45
C GLU A 210 7.46 -5.10 16.82
N ALA A 211 6.88 -4.00 16.33
CA ALA A 211 5.48 -3.66 16.54
C ALA A 211 4.53 -4.74 16.01
N ARG A 212 4.79 -5.26 14.82
CA ARG A 212 4.03 -6.38 14.23
C ARG A 212 4.17 -7.67 15.04
N ALA A 213 5.37 -7.97 15.52
CA ALA A 213 5.60 -9.14 16.35
C ALA A 213 4.79 -9.07 17.66
N PHE A 214 4.72 -7.89 18.30
CA PHE A 214 3.89 -7.67 19.47
C PHE A 214 2.39 -7.86 19.17
N LEU A 215 1.89 -7.29 18.09
CA LEU A 215 0.49 -7.44 17.69
C LEU A 215 0.12 -8.92 17.45
N ASN A 216 0.96 -9.63 16.70
CA ASN A 216 0.67 -11.01 16.30
C ASN A 216 0.86 -12.03 17.43
N GLN A 217 1.85 -11.85 18.30
CA GLN A 217 2.19 -12.82 19.35
C GLN A 217 1.45 -12.57 20.67
N CYS A 218 1.06 -11.31 20.93
CA CYS A 218 0.43 -10.94 22.19
C CYS A 218 -1.10 -10.82 22.11
N GLY A 219 -1.71 -11.18 20.98
CA GLY A 219 -3.16 -11.18 20.82
C GLY A 219 -3.78 -9.76 20.90
N LEU A 220 -2.94 -8.72 20.72
CA LEU A 220 -3.43 -7.37 20.66
C LEU A 220 -4.18 -7.24 19.32
N SER A 221 -5.49 -7.17 19.37
CA SER A 221 -6.27 -6.64 18.26
C SER A 221 -5.67 -5.27 17.89
N ARG A 222 -5.61 -4.95 16.58
CA ARG A 222 -5.13 -3.65 16.08
C ARG A 222 -5.62 -2.56 17.02
N PRO A 223 -4.78 -1.57 17.38
CA PRO A 223 -5.23 -0.46 18.19
C PRO A 223 -6.40 0.18 17.44
N ASN A 224 -7.62 -0.17 17.84
CA ASN A 224 -8.79 0.49 17.35
C ASN A 224 -8.63 1.96 17.67
N LYS A 225 -8.55 2.78 16.60
CA LYS A 225 -8.73 4.22 16.60
C LYS A 225 -8.13 4.90 17.83
N LEU A 226 -6.97 5.47 17.65
CA LEU A 226 -6.55 6.58 18.50
C LEU A 226 -7.60 7.68 18.36
N GLU A 227 -8.62 7.66 19.22
CA GLU A 227 -9.28 8.89 19.59
C GLU A 227 -8.20 9.81 20.12
N HIS A 228 -8.07 10.98 19.54
CA HIS A 228 -7.12 11.99 19.95
C HIS A 228 -7.04 12.07 21.49
N GLY A 229 -5.93 11.56 22.03
CA GLY A 229 -5.49 11.88 23.40
C GLY A 229 -6.07 11.09 24.56
N LYS A 230 -6.83 10.00 24.39
CA LYS A 230 -7.32 9.20 25.53
C LYS A 230 -6.65 7.83 25.60
N LEU A 231 -6.01 7.58 26.73
CA LEU A 231 -5.48 6.31 27.17
C LEU A 231 -6.61 5.26 27.22
N LEU A 232 -6.48 4.16 26.46
CA LEU A 232 -7.25 2.96 26.75
C LEU A 232 -6.54 2.18 27.87
N THR A 233 -7.17 2.15 29.03
CA THR A 233 -6.81 1.29 30.14
C THR A 233 -7.28 -0.12 29.80
N ILE A 234 -6.33 -1.04 29.65
CA ILE A 234 -6.64 -2.46 29.55
C ILE A 234 -6.87 -2.95 30.97
N HIS A 235 -8.08 -3.39 31.26
CA HIS A 235 -8.36 -4.15 32.49
C HIS A 235 -7.92 -5.60 32.27
N SER A 236 -7.12 -6.08 33.22
CA SER A 236 -6.64 -7.44 33.38
C SER A 236 -7.77 -8.45 33.56
#